data_16381ea2bbdb7f99cc5e10a22035d288
#
_entry.id   16381ea2bbdb7f99cc5e10a22035d288
#
_cell.length_a   1.000
_cell.length_b   1.000
_cell.length_c   1.000
_cell.angle_alpha   90.00
_cell.angle_beta   90.00
_cell.angle_gamma   90.00
#
_symmetry.space_group_name_H-M   'P 1'
#
loop_
_entity.id
_entity.type
_entity.pdbx_description
1 polymer ?
#
loop_
_entity_poly.entity_id
_entity_poly.type
_entity_poly.pdbx_seq_one_letter_code
_entity_poly.pdbx_strand_id
1 'polypeptide(L)'
;MNNSPNPIEQGFELAALRCADLTPLVYQRLFEEHPETRAMFRTQGSELVMGSMLALTIEAILDFAGDRCGHFRLIACEVASHDSYGTPRELFIAFFAVIRDTLRGLLGDEWSPDVAQAWDRLLIEIDAFAAVQA
;
A
#
# COMPACT_ATOMS: atom_id res chain seq x y z
N MET A 1 3.90 24.69 -15.89
CA MET A 1 4.05 23.26 -15.56
C MET A 1 4.48 23.13 -14.11
N ASN A 2 3.75 22.35 -13.37
CA ASN A 2 4.05 22.17 -11.95
C ASN A 2 5.09 21.06 -11.78
N ASN A 3 6.27 21.42 -11.27
CA ASN A 3 7.35 20.48 -11.03
C ASN A 3 7.42 20.02 -9.57
N SER A 4 6.41 20.36 -8.79
CA SER A 4 6.37 19.93 -7.38
C SER A 4 6.24 18.40 -7.31
N PRO A 5 7.05 17.74 -6.49
CA PRO A 5 6.92 16.30 -6.33
C PRO A 5 5.54 15.94 -5.78
N ASN A 6 5.02 14.82 -6.25
CA ASN A 6 3.80 14.25 -5.72
C ASN A 6 4.05 13.90 -4.23
N PRO A 7 3.19 14.32 -3.29
CA PRO A 7 3.42 14.03 -1.88
C PRO A 7 3.52 12.53 -1.57
N ILE A 8 2.78 11.70 -2.30
CA ILE A 8 2.83 10.24 -2.13
C ILE A 8 4.22 9.72 -2.54
N GLU A 9 4.68 10.11 -3.72
CA GLU A 9 5.99 9.72 -4.23
C GLU A 9 7.09 10.20 -3.29
N GLN A 10 7.00 11.46 -2.85
CA GLN A 10 7.97 12.05 -1.93
C GLN A 10 8.05 11.26 -0.62
N GLY A 11 6.91 10.82 -0.10
CA GLY A 11 6.87 10.02 1.11
C GLY A 11 7.63 8.71 0.96
N PHE A 12 7.46 8.01 -0.16
CA PHE A 12 8.20 6.79 -0.42
C PHE A 12 9.70 7.04 -0.60
N GLU A 13 10.08 8.13 -1.24
CA GLU A 13 11.49 8.49 -1.41
C GLU A 13 12.16 8.77 -0.07
N LEU A 14 11.49 9.50 0.81
CA LEU A 14 12.01 9.79 2.15
C LEU A 14 12.12 8.51 2.98
N ALA A 15 11.13 7.64 2.88
CA ALA A 15 11.14 6.36 3.59
C ALA A 15 12.31 5.49 3.13
N ALA A 16 12.60 5.49 1.83
CA ALA A 16 13.72 4.72 1.28
C ALA A 16 15.07 5.18 1.82
N LEU A 17 15.19 6.45 2.17
CA LEU A 17 16.41 6.96 2.78
C LEU A 17 16.59 6.48 4.22
N ARG A 18 15.50 6.12 4.88
CA ARG A 18 15.52 5.71 6.29
C ARG A 18 15.45 4.20 6.47
N CYS A 19 14.95 3.49 5.48
CA CYS A 19 14.75 2.05 5.56
C CYS A 19 14.93 1.45 4.18
N ALA A 20 15.92 0.56 4.04
CA ALA A 20 16.23 -0.05 2.74
C ALA A 20 15.12 -0.98 2.25
N ASP A 21 14.42 -1.65 3.18
CA ASP A 21 13.37 -2.59 2.84
C ASP A 21 12.20 -2.42 3.80
N LEU A 22 11.07 -1.98 3.28
CA LEU A 22 9.86 -1.75 4.06
C LEU A 22 9.13 -3.04 4.43
N THR A 23 9.45 -4.14 3.75
CA THR A 23 8.71 -5.40 3.88
C THR A 23 8.52 -5.85 5.33
N PRO A 24 9.58 -5.97 6.14
CA PRO A 24 9.39 -6.41 7.52
C PRO A 24 8.50 -5.48 8.34
N LEU A 25 8.65 -4.19 8.15
CA LEU A 25 7.88 -3.20 8.93
C LEU A 25 6.39 -3.23 8.56
N VAL A 26 6.09 -3.31 7.27
CA VAL A 26 4.72 -3.34 6.78
C VAL A 26 4.00 -4.59 7.28
N TYR A 27 4.63 -5.76 7.13
CA TYR A 27 3.97 -7.01 7.52
C TYR A 27 3.90 -7.19 9.02
N GLN A 28 4.89 -6.68 9.76
CA GLN A 28 4.81 -6.70 11.22
C GLN A 28 3.57 -5.92 11.68
N ARG A 29 3.37 -4.73 11.13
CA ARG A 29 2.20 -3.91 11.47
C ARG A 29 0.91 -4.59 11.02
N LEU A 30 0.89 -5.17 9.82
CA LEU A 30 -0.28 -5.88 9.32
C LEU A 30 -0.69 -7.01 10.27
N PHE A 31 0.27 -7.80 10.71
CA PHE A 31 0.00 -8.94 11.58
C PHE A 31 -0.40 -8.50 12.99
N GLU A 32 0.07 -7.35 13.44
CA GLU A 32 -0.32 -6.80 14.74
C GLU A 32 -1.74 -6.22 14.72
N GLU A 33 -2.08 -5.51 13.66
CA GLU A 33 -3.39 -4.85 13.54
C GLU A 33 -4.47 -5.80 13.03
N HIS A 34 -4.07 -6.78 12.23
CA HIS A 34 -4.97 -7.77 11.63
C HIS A 34 -4.38 -9.16 11.80
N PRO A 35 -4.42 -9.71 13.03
CA PRO A 35 -3.76 -11.01 13.33
C PRO A 35 -4.21 -12.16 12.44
N GLU A 36 -5.45 -12.11 11.94
CA GLU A 36 -6.01 -13.12 11.06
C GLU A 36 -5.25 -13.24 9.73
N THR A 37 -4.55 -12.19 9.32
CA THR A 37 -3.80 -12.21 8.07
C THR A 37 -2.55 -13.10 8.15
N ARG A 38 -2.03 -13.34 9.35
CA ARG A 38 -0.83 -14.16 9.52
C ARG A 38 -1.01 -15.56 8.92
N ALA A 39 -2.19 -16.13 9.08
CA ALA A 39 -2.49 -17.46 8.55
C ALA A 39 -2.45 -17.50 7.02
N MET A 40 -2.70 -16.39 6.36
CA MET A 40 -2.70 -16.30 4.90
C MET A 40 -1.30 -16.40 4.29
N PHE A 41 -0.26 -16.22 5.11
CA PHE A 41 1.13 -16.22 4.66
C PHE A 41 1.95 -17.36 5.24
N ARG A 42 1.29 -18.49 5.56
CA ARG A 42 1.98 -19.65 6.14
C ARG A 42 2.58 -20.61 5.12
N THR A 43 2.35 -20.35 3.84
CA THR A 43 2.84 -21.24 2.80
C THR A 43 4.35 -21.08 2.60
N GLN A 44 4.96 -22.12 2.04
CA GLN A 44 6.37 -22.11 1.70
C GLN A 44 6.66 -21.00 0.70
N GLY A 45 7.75 -20.25 0.91
CA GLY A 45 8.11 -19.13 0.05
C GLY A 45 7.37 -17.86 0.34
N SER A 46 6.67 -17.79 1.48
CA SER A 46 5.86 -16.62 1.83
C SER A 46 6.65 -15.32 1.89
N GLU A 47 7.93 -15.36 2.27
CA GLU A 47 8.75 -14.14 2.35
C GLU A 47 8.94 -13.52 0.97
N LEU A 48 9.15 -14.34 -0.07
CA LEU A 48 9.24 -13.85 -1.44
C LEU A 48 7.90 -13.31 -1.93
N VAL A 49 6.82 -13.99 -1.57
CA VAL A 49 5.47 -13.54 -1.93
C VAL A 49 5.17 -12.19 -1.27
N MET A 50 5.49 -12.05 0.02
CA MET A 50 5.27 -10.80 0.74
C MET A 50 6.02 -9.64 0.10
N GLY A 51 7.32 -9.84 -0.21
CA GLY A 51 8.12 -8.82 -0.87
C GLY A 51 7.58 -8.42 -2.24
N SER A 52 7.17 -9.41 -3.04
CA SER A 52 6.60 -9.16 -4.36
C SER A 52 5.27 -8.43 -4.28
N MET A 53 4.40 -8.83 -3.36
CA MET A 53 3.12 -8.17 -3.15
C MET A 53 3.31 -6.71 -2.76
N LEU A 54 4.23 -6.44 -1.84
CA LEU A 54 4.48 -5.08 -1.41
C LEU A 54 5.03 -4.23 -2.56
N ALA A 55 6.01 -4.76 -3.31
CA ALA A 55 6.60 -4.03 -4.43
C ALA A 55 5.54 -3.67 -5.48
N LEU A 56 4.70 -4.63 -5.86
CA LEU A 56 3.64 -4.40 -6.83
C LEU A 56 2.59 -3.41 -6.29
N THR A 57 2.29 -3.50 -5.02
CA THR A 57 1.33 -2.60 -4.38
C THR A 57 1.86 -1.17 -4.38
N ILE A 58 3.14 -0.99 -4.06
CA ILE A 58 3.75 0.34 -4.08
C ILE A 58 3.74 0.92 -5.51
N GLU A 59 4.08 0.11 -6.51
CA GLU A 59 4.01 0.54 -7.90
C GLU A 59 2.59 0.99 -8.28
N ALA A 60 1.59 0.21 -7.86
CA ALA A 60 0.19 0.55 -8.14
C ALA A 60 -0.23 1.84 -7.44
N ILE A 61 0.20 2.03 -6.20
CA ILE A 61 -0.08 3.25 -5.45
C ILE A 61 0.53 4.47 -6.14
N LEU A 62 1.80 4.37 -6.53
CA LEU A 62 2.51 5.47 -7.18
C LEU A 62 1.86 5.84 -8.51
N ASP A 63 1.45 4.84 -9.28
CA ASP A 63 0.79 5.09 -10.56
C ASP A 63 -0.61 5.66 -10.35
N PHE A 64 -1.35 5.15 -9.37
CA PHE A 64 -2.69 5.64 -9.07
C PHE A 64 -2.66 7.11 -8.63
N ALA A 65 -1.66 7.47 -7.82
CA ALA A 65 -1.49 8.83 -7.33
C ALA A 65 -0.87 9.76 -8.38
N GLY A 66 -0.23 9.19 -9.40
CA GLY A 66 0.47 9.94 -10.45
C GLY A 66 -0.24 9.94 -11.78
N ASP A 67 0.44 9.48 -12.81
CA ASP A 67 -0.01 9.60 -14.20
C ASP A 67 -1.00 8.53 -14.65
N ARG A 68 -1.21 7.50 -13.86
CA ARG A 68 -2.11 6.39 -14.15
C ARG A 68 -1.83 5.74 -15.50
N CYS A 69 -0.56 5.35 -15.68
CA CYS A 69 -0.08 4.77 -16.94
C CYS A 69 -0.47 3.31 -17.14
N GLY A 70 -1.00 2.66 -16.13
CA GLY A 70 -1.48 1.28 -16.25
C GLY A 70 -1.26 0.40 -15.04
N HIS A 71 -0.22 0.65 -14.24
CA HIS A 71 0.08 -0.15 -13.04
C HIS A 71 -1.04 -0.08 -12.02
N PHE A 72 -1.80 1.02 -11.99
CA PHE A 72 -2.93 1.14 -11.06
C PHE A 72 -3.99 0.06 -11.29
N ARG A 73 -4.03 -0.52 -12.50
CA ARG A 73 -4.97 -1.59 -12.84
C ARG A 73 -4.70 -2.87 -12.06
N LEU A 74 -3.50 -3.00 -11.51
CA LEU A 74 -3.18 -4.13 -10.63
C LEU A 74 -4.13 -4.17 -9.44
N ILE A 75 -4.61 -3.01 -8.99
CA ILE A 75 -5.57 -2.96 -7.88
C ILE A 75 -6.83 -3.75 -8.24
N ALA A 76 -7.37 -3.54 -9.45
CA ALA A 76 -8.56 -4.26 -9.90
C ALA A 76 -8.30 -5.76 -10.02
N CYS A 77 -7.14 -6.13 -10.62
CA CYS A 77 -6.77 -7.52 -10.79
C CYS A 77 -6.59 -8.21 -9.43
N GLU A 78 -5.96 -7.52 -8.48
CA GLU A 78 -5.70 -8.10 -7.17
C GLU A 78 -6.96 -8.20 -6.32
N VAL A 79 -7.92 -7.28 -6.47
CA VAL A 79 -9.21 -7.41 -5.80
C VAL A 79 -9.88 -8.71 -6.23
N ALA A 80 -9.92 -8.97 -7.54
CA ALA A 80 -10.54 -10.18 -8.07
C ALA A 80 -9.80 -11.44 -7.62
N SER A 81 -8.44 -11.42 -7.67
CA SER A 81 -7.64 -12.56 -7.25
C SER A 81 -7.81 -12.88 -5.78
N HIS A 82 -7.77 -11.86 -4.93
CA HIS A 82 -7.90 -12.07 -3.49
C HIS A 82 -9.29 -12.54 -3.12
N ASP A 83 -10.32 -12.05 -3.80
CA ASP A 83 -11.68 -12.53 -3.60
C ASP A 83 -11.78 -14.03 -3.92
N SER A 84 -11.13 -14.46 -5.01
CA SER A 84 -11.08 -15.87 -5.39
C SER A 84 -10.43 -16.76 -4.34
N TYR A 85 -9.47 -16.20 -3.57
CA TYR A 85 -8.80 -16.92 -2.49
C TYR A 85 -9.51 -16.80 -1.16
N GLY A 86 -10.65 -16.10 -1.14
CA GLY A 86 -11.42 -15.92 0.09
C GLY A 86 -10.93 -14.79 0.99
N THR A 87 -10.08 -13.91 0.48
CA THR A 87 -9.61 -12.74 1.24
C THR A 87 -10.70 -11.66 1.21
N PRO A 88 -11.23 -11.24 2.38
CA PRO A 88 -12.22 -10.17 2.40
C PRO A 88 -11.64 -8.86 1.83
N ARG A 89 -12.49 -8.13 1.12
CA ARG A 89 -12.07 -6.85 0.52
C ARG A 89 -11.54 -5.89 1.58
N GLU A 90 -12.13 -5.90 2.78
CA GLU A 90 -11.70 -5.04 3.88
C GLU A 90 -10.24 -5.28 4.25
N LEU A 91 -9.80 -6.53 4.25
CA LEU A 91 -8.41 -6.85 4.54
C LEU A 91 -7.49 -6.43 3.40
N PHE A 92 -7.96 -6.59 2.15
CA PHE A 92 -7.20 -6.13 1.00
C PHE A 92 -6.97 -4.62 1.08
N ILE A 93 -8.03 -3.86 1.36
CA ILE A 93 -7.94 -2.39 1.48
C ILE A 93 -7.10 -1.99 2.70
N ALA A 94 -7.21 -2.74 3.80
CA ALA A 94 -6.44 -2.46 5.02
C ALA A 94 -4.93 -2.48 4.75
N PHE A 95 -4.47 -3.26 3.79
CA PHE A 95 -3.06 -3.32 3.44
C PHE A 95 -2.53 -1.94 3.02
N PHE A 96 -3.31 -1.20 2.26
CA PHE A 96 -2.94 0.15 1.83
C PHE A 96 -2.83 1.10 3.03
N ALA A 97 -3.76 0.98 3.98
CA ALA A 97 -3.72 1.79 5.20
C ALA A 97 -2.51 1.44 6.08
N VAL A 98 -2.14 0.16 6.13
CA VAL A 98 -0.96 -0.29 6.87
C VAL A 98 0.30 0.31 6.26
N ILE A 99 0.39 0.37 4.93
CA ILE A 99 1.52 1.01 4.25
C ILE A 99 1.59 2.48 4.65
N ARG A 100 0.47 3.20 4.62
CA ARG A 100 0.42 4.59 5.06
C ARG A 100 0.94 4.76 6.47
N ASP A 101 0.46 3.93 7.39
CA ASP A 101 0.82 4.05 8.80
C ASP A 101 2.27 3.73 9.04
N THR A 102 2.84 2.80 8.26
CA THR A 102 4.26 2.47 8.32
C THR A 102 5.10 3.67 7.88
N LEU A 103 4.70 4.31 6.77
CA LEU A 103 5.40 5.51 6.29
C LEU A 103 5.31 6.64 7.30
N ARG A 104 4.14 6.83 7.90
CA ARG A 104 3.94 7.87 8.90
C ARG A 104 4.89 7.69 10.08
N GLY A 105 5.05 6.45 10.53
CA GLY A 105 5.98 6.15 11.62
C GLY A 105 7.42 6.43 11.25
N LEU A 106 7.82 6.12 10.01
CA LEU A 106 9.17 6.35 9.54
C LEU A 106 9.48 7.84 9.34
N LEU A 107 8.53 8.60 8.83
CA LEU A 107 8.75 10.01 8.51
C LEU A 107 8.65 10.91 9.72
N GLY A 108 7.88 10.52 10.74
CA GLY A 108 7.77 11.32 11.96
C GLY A 108 7.39 12.78 11.66
N ASP A 109 8.27 13.70 12.00
CA ASP A 109 8.03 15.13 11.81
C ASP A 109 7.90 15.55 10.35
N GLU A 110 8.42 14.73 9.43
CA GLU A 110 8.32 15.01 8.01
C GLU A 110 6.96 14.60 7.43
N TRP A 111 6.12 13.96 8.23
CA TRP A 111 4.74 13.66 7.86
C TRP A 111 3.91 14.93 8.01
N SER A 112 3.94 15.77 6.96
CA SER A 112 3.27 17.07 6.96
C SER A 112 1.76 16.93 6.79
N PRO A 113 0.98 17.98 7.10
CA PRO A 113 -0.46 17.98 6.81
C PRO A 113 -0.77 17.73 5.35
N ASP A 114 0.07 18.21 4.43
CA ASP A 114 -0.13 17.97 3.00
C ASP A 114 0.03 16.50 2.64
N VAL A 115 1.02 15.84 3.21
CA VAL A 115 1.24 14.40 3.00
C VAL A 115 0.08 13.61 3.60
N ALA A 116 -0.33 13.95 4.82
CA ALA A 116 -1.45 13.29 5.48
C ALA A 116 -2.73 13.39 4.66
N GLN A 117 -3.03 14.59 4.16
CA GLN A 117 -4.22 14.82 3.35
C GLN A 117 -4.17 14.07 2.03
N ALA A 118 -3.01 14.04 1.39
CA ALA A 118 -2.83 13.31 0.14
C ALA A 118 -3.10 11.82 0.33
N TRP A 119 -2.62 11.24 1.43
CA TRP A 119 -2.85 9.83 1.73
C TRP A 119 -4.31 9.54 2.08
N ASP A 120 -4.96 10.42 2.84
CA ASP A 120 -6.38 10.25 3.16
C ASP A 120 -7.22 10.22 1.89
N ARG A 121 -6.95 11.15 0.96
CA ARG A 121 -7.65 11.21 -0.32
C ARG A 121 -7.36 9.97 -1.15
N LEU A 122 -6.09 9.55 -1.19
CA LEU A 122 -5.67 8.38 -1.96
C LEU A 122 -6.39 7.12 -1.49
N LEU A 123 -6.46 6.90 -0.17
CA LEU A 123 -7.13 5.72 0.37
C LEU A 123 -8.62 5.72 0.05
N ILE A 124 -9.26 6.87 0.10
CA ILE A 124 -10.68 6.99 -0.27
C ILE A 124 -10.87 6.63 -1.75
N GLU A 125 -9.99 7.13 -2.61
CA GLU A 125 -10.07 6.86 -4.05
C GLU A 125 -9.79 5.40 -4.38
N ILE A 126 -8.81 4.78 -3.70
CA ILE A 126 -8.51 3.37 -3.89
C ILE A 126 -9.68 2.50 -3.45
N ASP A 127 -10.28 2.81 -2.30
CA ASP A 127 -11.43 2.06 -1.82
C ASP A 127 -12.60 2.15 -2.78
N ALA A 128 -12.88 3.35 -3.29
CA ALA A 128 -13.94 3.56 -4.27
C ALA A 128 -13.66 2.79 -5.56
N PHE A 129 -12.41 2.80 -6.03
CA PHE A 129 -12.02 2.08 -7.24
C PHE A 129 -12.18 0.57 -7.04
N ALA A 130 -11.74 0.05 -5.89
CA ALA A 130 -11.87 -1.37 -5.57
C ALA A 130 -13.33 -1.80 -5.48
N ALA A 131 -14.19 -0.95 -4.94
CA ALA A 131 -15.61 -1.24 -4.80
C ALA A 131 -16.29 -1.44 -6.16
N VAL A 132 -15.86 -0.70 -7.18
CA VAL A 132 -16.41 -0.83 -8.53
C VAL A 132 -16.00 -2.15 -9.18
N GLN A 133 -14.83 -2.69 -8.79
CA GLN A 133 -14.31 -3.94 -9.35
C GLN A 133 -14.88 -5.18 -8.67
N ALA A 134 -15.50 -5.01 -7.51
CA ALA A 134 -16.01 -6.14 -6.73
C ALA A 134 -17.31 -6.74 -7.34
#